data_29441d22f655d213bbdf0c283cd40822
#
_entry.id   29441d22f655d213bbdf0c283cd40822
#
_cell.length_a   1.000
_cell.length_b   1.000
_cell.length_c   1.000
_cell.angle_alpha   90.00
_cell.angle_beta   90.00
_cell.angle_gamma   90.00
#
_symmetry.space_group_name_H-M   'P 1'
#
loop_
_entity.id
_entity.type
_entity.pdbx_description
1 polymer ?
#
loop_
_entity_poly.entity_id
_entity_poly.type
_entity_poly.pdbx_seq_one_letter_code
_entity_poly.pdbx_strand_id
1 'polypeptide(L)'
;MTDSVKVTPWPDVHPPSRDELWSAMVSEGLDPYAWSNGPHDLYAPHSHNYNKVIYVVSGSITFGLPDLQRNVTLFPGDRLDLPRDTVHDAMVGREGVVCLEGHC
;
A
#
# COMPACT_ATOMS: atom_id res chain seq x y z
N MET A 1 -6.76 -0.12 -22.54
CA MET A 1 -6.35 -0.80 -21.29
C MET A 1 -6.92 -0.09 -20.07
N THR A 2 -7.49 -0.83 -19.22
CA THR A 2 -8.11 -0.28 -18.02
C THR A 2 -7.08 -0.16 -16.90
N ASP A 3 -7.09 0.97 -16.21
CA ASP A 3 -6.31 1.16 -15.00
C ASP A 3 -6.93 0.30 -13.90
N SER A 4 -6.18 -0.71 -13.45
CA SER A 4 -6.61 -1.63 -12.39
C SER A 4 -6.05 -1.29 -11.03
N VAL A 5 -5.33 -0.19 -10.90
CA VAL A 5 -4.87 0.31 -9.60
C VAL A 5 -6.08 0.81 -8.82
N LYS A 6 -6.25 0.30 -7.61
CA LYS A 6 -7.40 0.64 -6.79
C LYS A 6 -6.95 1.04 -5.39
N VAL A 7 -7.47 2.17 -4.92
CA VAL A 7 -7.30 2.62 -3.54
C VAL A 7 -8.64 2.47 -2.83
N THR A 8 -8.64 1.78 -1.70
CA THR A 8 -9.82 1.63 -0.85
C THR A 8 -9.52 2.32 0.47
N PRO A 9 -10.20 3.44 0.77
CA PRO A 9 -9.95 4.15 2.03
C PRO A 9 -10.51 3.36 3.21
N TRP A 10 -9.91 3.62 4.38
CA TRP A 10 -10.39 3.04 5.65
C TRP A 10 -11.80 3.58 5.94
N PRO A 11 -12.80 2.69 6.10
CA PRO A 11 -14.20 3.13 6.17
C PRO A 11 -14.68 3.54 7.55
N ASP A 12 -13.94 3.23 8.61
CA ASP A 12 -14.42 3.41 9.97
C ASP A 12 -13.88 4.67 10.62
N VAL A 13 -14.54 5.14 11.69
CA VAL A 13 -14.11 6.32 12.43
C VAL A 13 -13.03 5.99 13.46
N HIS A 14 -12.99 4.75 13.96
CA HIS A 14 -11.93 4.34 14.86
C HIS A 14 -10.65 4.07 14.03
N PRO A 15 -9.45 4.29 14.61
CA PRO A 15 -8.22 3.96 13.91
C PRO A 15 -8.12 2.45 13.65
N PRO A 16 -7.51 2.03 12.53
CA PRO A 16 -7.31 0.61 12.29
C PRO A 16 -6.30 0.04 13.26
N SER A 17 -6.48 -1.23 13.63
CA SER A 17 -5.45 -1.97 14.33
C SER A 17 -4.70 -2.87 13.35
N ARG A 18 -3.43 -3.15 13.67
CA ARG A 18 -2.64 -4.09 12.87
C ARG A 18 -3.34 -5.45 12.77
N ASP A 19 -3.90 -5.93 13.89
CA ASP A 19 -4.55 -7.24 13.93
C ASP A 19 -5.78 -7.33 13.03
N GLU A 20 -6.61 -6.29 12.98
CA GLU A 20 -7.79 -6.32 12.12
C GLU A 20 -7.41 -6.25 10.64
N LEU A 21 -6.36 -5.49 10.27
CA LEU A 21 -5.87 -5.45 8.90
C LEU A 21 -5.23 -6.78 8.50
N TRP A 22 -4.46 -7.37 9.40
CA TRP A 22 -3.86 -8.69 9.20
C TRP A 22 -4.92 -9.76 8.96
N SER A 23 -5.94 -9.77 9.82
CA SER A 23 -7.04 -10.74 9.71
C SER A 23 -7.82 -10.56 8.41
N ALA A 24 -8.03 -9.33 7.97
CA ALA A 24 -8.69 -9.06 6.69
C ALA A 24 -7.91 -9.66 5.53
N MET A 25 -6.59 -9.53 5.53
CA MET A 25 -5.74 -10.09 4.49
C MET A 25 -5.76 -11.62 4.51
N VAL A 26 -5.66 -12.21 5.68
CA VAL A 26 -5.70 -13.68 5.82
C VAL A 26 -7.04 -14.22 5.33
N SER A 27 -8.14 -13.54 5.64
CA SER A 27 -9.47 -13.98 5.19
C SER A 27 -9.64 -13.91 3.67
N GLU A 28 -8.82 -13.13 2.97
CA GLU A 28 -8.77 -13.10 1.51
C GLU A 28 -7.82 -14.13 0.90
N GLY A 29 -7.19 -14.95 1.73
CA GLY A 29 -6.22 -15.94 1.26
C GLY A 29 -4.82 -15.38 1.04
N LEU A 30 -4.54 -14.17 1.51
CA LEU A 30 -3.21 -13.59 1.43
C LEU A 30 -2.34 -14.08 2.58
N ASP A 31 -1.03 -14.07 2.35
CA ASP A 31 -0.02 -14.40 3.35
C ASP A 31 0.73 -13.11 3.70
N PRO A 32 0.22 -12.31 4.65
CA PRO A 32 0.76 -10.98 4.90
C PRO A 32 2.09 -10.99 5.63
N TYR A 33 2.87 -9.95 5.38
CA TYR A 33 4.06 -9.63 6.17
C TYR A 33 4.12 -8.12 6.39
N ALA A 34 4.86 -7.73 7.41
CA ALA A 34 5.00 -6.31 7.76
C ALA A 34 6.35 -5.77 7.31
N TRP A 35 6.35 -4.50 6.89
CA TRP A 35 7.57 -3.76 6.64
C TRP A 35 7.39 -2.31 7.08
N SER A 36 8.52 -1.63 7.30
CA SER A 36 8.50 -0.24 7.73
C SER A 36 9.66 0.51 7.12
N ASN A 37 9.48 1.83 6.97
CA ASN A 37 10.52 2.73 6.50
C ASN A 37 10.47 4.03 7.27
N GLY A 38 11.63 4.69 7.33
CA GLY A 38 11.77 5.95 8.02
C GLY A 38 11.22 7.14 7.26
N PRO A 39 11.14 8.30 7.93
CA PRO A 39 10.62 9.51 7.30
C PRO A 39 11.36 9.86 6.02
N HIS A 40 10.58 10.20 4.99
CA HIS A 40 11.06 10.66 3.69
C HIS A 40 11.89 9.64 2.90
N ASP A 41 11.90 8.36 3.30
CA ASP A 41 12.55 7.33 2.51
C ASP A 41 11.94 7.26 1.12
N LEU A 42 12.78 6.99 0.13
CA LEU A 42 12.38 6.95 -1.28
C LEU A 42 12.59 5.56 -1.85
N TYR A 43 11.63 5.17 -2.69
CA TYR A 43 11.76 4.00 -3.55
C TYR A 43 11.81 4.46 -5.00
N ALA A 44 12.86 4.07 -5.71
CA ALA A 44 12.99 4.37 -7.13
C ALA A 44 11.92 3.64 -7.95
N PRO A 45 11.57 4.14 -9.15
CA PRO A 45 10.60 3.47 -10.00
C PRO A 45 10.98 2.04 -10.31
N HIS A 46 10.05 1.13 -10.14
CA HIS A 46 10.23 -0.31 -10.40
C HIS A 46 8.86 -0.96 -10.59
N SER A 47 8.86 -2.21 -11.02
CA SER A 47 7.64 -3.01 -11.13
C SER A 47 7.91 -4.43 -10.65
N HIS A 48 6.84 -5.18 -10.43
CA HIS A 48 6.92 -6.57 -10.00
C HIS A 48 6.04 -7.44 -10.89
N ASN A 49 6.38 -8.72 -11.00
CA ASN A 49 5.63 -9.66 -11.81
C ASN A 49 4.53 -10.39 -11.03
N TYR A 50 4.02 -9.76 -9.99
CA TYR A 50 2.91 -10.26 -9.17
C TYR A 50 2.02 -9.11 -8.76
N ASN A 51 0.78 -9.43 -8.41
CA ASN A 51 -0.14 -8.46 -7.83
C ASN A 51 0.17 -8.29 -6.35
N LYS A 52 0.05 -7.08 -5.83
CA LYS A 52 0.24 -6.86 -4.41
C LYS A 52 -0.92 -6.08 -3.80
N VAL A 53 -1.18 -6.39 -2.54
CA VAL A 53 -2.11 -5.65 -1.68
C VAL A 53 -1.29 -5.05 -0.55
N ILE A 54 -1.44 -3.76 -0.34
CA ILE A 54 -0.74 -3.03 0.72
C ILE A 54 -1.77 -2.34 1.59
N TYR A 55 -1.65 -2.51 2.91
CA TYR A 55 -2.36 -1.70 3.90
C TYR A 55 -1.36 -0.87 4.69
N VAL A 56 -1.71 0.38 4.96
CA VAL A 56 -0.94 1.20 5.91
C VAL A 56 -1.47 0.95 7.31
N VAL A 57 -0.58 0.60 8.23
CA VAL A 57 -0.90 0.45 9.65
C VAL A 57 -0.77 1.78 10.36
N SER A 58 0.35 2.47 10.14
CA SER A 58 0.61 3.78 10.73
C SER A 58 1.50 4.62 9.82
N GLY A 59 1.47 5.93 10.02
CA GLY A 59 2.21 6.86 9.16
C GLY A 59 1.53 7.07 7.83
N SER A 60 2.32 7.36 6.80
CA SER A 60 1.79 7.57 5.46
C SER A 60 2.85 7.29 4.40
N ILE A 61 2.39 7.04 3.17
CA ILE A 61 3.25 6.83 2.02
C ILE A 61 2.51 7.28 0.75
N THR A 62 3.24 7.91 -0.15
CA THR A 62 2.71 8.31 -1.45
C THR A 62 3.35 7.47 -2.54
N PHE A 63 2.52 6.75 -3.30
CA PHE A 63 2.97 6.00 -4.46
C PHE A 63 2.80 6.85 -5.72
N GLY A 64 3.87 6.97 -6.51
CA GLY A 64 3.80 7.54 -7.82
C GLY A 64 3.58 6.45 -8.86
N LEU A 65 2.69 6.73 -9.81
CA LEU A 65 2.34 5.80 -10.90
C LEU A 65 2.61 6.53 -12.21
N PRO A 66 3.89 6.61 -12.64
CA PRO A 66 4.26 7.49 -13.74
C PRO A 66 3.56 7.18 -15.06
N ASP A 67 3.34 5.90 -15.37
CA ASP A 67 2.68 5.54 -16.62
C ASP A 67 1.19 5.88 -16.62
N LEU A 68 0.61 6.10 -15.45
CA LEU A 68 -0.80 6.47 -15.28
C LEU A 68 -0.97 7.94 -14.95
N GLN A 69 0.11 8.68 -14.80
CA GLN A 69 0.11 10.10 -14.43
C GLN A 69 -0.71 10.33 -13.14
N ARG A 70 -0.54 9.44 -12.15
CA ARG A 70 -1.24 9.49 -10.86
C ARG A 70 -0.26 9.40 -9.72
N ASN A 71 -0.63 10.04 -8.63
CA ASN A 71 -0.04 9.80 -7.30
C ASN A 71 -1.16 9.42 -6.36
N VAL A 72 -0.91 8.44 -5.48
CA VAL A 72 -1.87 8.04 -4.46
C VAL A 72 -1.19 8.08 -3.10
N THR A 73 -1.80 8.75 -2.15
CA THR A 73 -1.29 8.81 -0.78
C THR A 73 -2.16 7.94 0.12
N LEU A 74 -1.52 7.06 0.88
CA LEU A 74 -2.19 6.15 1.79
C LEU A 74 -1.95 6.58 3.23
N PHE A 75 -3.01 6.62 4.00
CA PHE A 75 -3.03 6.88 5.43
C PHE A 75 -3.45 5.62 6.18
N PRO A 76 -3.38 5.59 7.53
CA PRO A 76 -3.70 4.36 8.27
C PRO A 76 -5.05 3.76 7.88
N GLY A 77 -5.03 2.47 7.56
CA GLY A 77 -6.19 1.70 7.14
C GLY A 77 -6.48 1.71 5.65
N ASP A 78 -5.87 2.63 4.90
CA ASP A 78 -6.05 2.67 3.45
C ASP A 78 -5.38 1.46 2.80
N ARG A 79 -6.00 0.97 1.74
CA ARG A 79 -5.55 -0.19 0.98
C ARG A 79 -5.22 0.20 -0.44
N LEU A 80 -4.10 -0.31 -0.94
CA LEU A 80 -3.72 -0.22 -2.34
C LEU A 80 -3.70 -1.61 -2.96
N ASP A 81 -4.44 -1.79 -4.04
CA ASP A 81 -4.34 -2.93 -4.92
C ASP A 81 -3.50 -2.52 -6.12
N LEU A 82 -2.31 -3.10 -6.24
CA LEU A 82 -1.34 -2.77 -7.27
C LEU A 82 -1.15 -3.96 -8.19
N PRO A 83 -1.65 -3.89 -9.44
CA PRO A 83 -1.52 -5.00 -10.38
C PRO A 83 -0.06 -5.25 -10.77
N ARG A 84 0.22 -6.48 -11.17
CA ARG A 84 1.52 -6.86 -11.73
C ARG A 84 1.92 -5.92 -12.86
N ASP A 85 3.22 -5.75 -13.04
CA ASP A 85 3.81 -4.98 -14.13
C ASP A 85 3.46 -3.49 -14.13
N THR A 86 2.93 -2.97 -13.02
CA THR A 86 2.66 -1.54 -12.87
C THR A 86 3.90 -0.85 -12.33
N VAL A 87 4.46 0.07 -13.09
CA VAL A 87 5.61 0.86 -12.65
C VAL A 87 5.16 1.80 -11.53
N HIS A 88 5.89 1.79 -10.44
CA HIS A 88 5.59 2.66 -9.30
C HIS A 88 6.87 3.07 -8.59
N ASP A 89 6.82 4.25 -7.99
CA ASP A 89 7.81 4.74 -7.04
C ASP A 89 7.08 5.07 -5.74
N ALA A 90 7.82 5.50 -4.73
CA ALA A 90 7.19 5.86 -3.47
C ALA A 90 8.04 6.84 -2.68
N MET A 91 7.36 7.63 -1.86
CA MET A 91 7.97 8.49 -0.87
C MET A 91 7.20 8.35 0.45
N VAL A 92 7.94 8.03 1.50
CA VAL A 92 7.40 7.89 2.85
C VAL A 92 7.14 9.27 3.44
N GLY A 93 6.04 9.42 4.18
CA GLY A 93 5.69 10.66 4.83
C GLY A 93 6.62 10.99 6.00
N ARG A 94 6.43 12.17 6.58
CA ARG A 94 7.33 12.69 7.63
C ARG A 94 7.34 11.91 8.93
N GLU A 95 6.34 11.05 9.15
CA GLU A 95 6.24 10.23 10.35
C GLU A 95 6.67 8.78 10.12
N GLY A 96 7.24 8.49 8.95
CA GLY A 96 7.54 7.12 8.58
C GLY A 96 6.29 6.38 8.14
N VAL A 97 6.42 5.08 7.95
CA VAL A 97 5.30 4.22 7.59
C VAL A 97 5.51 2.80 8.08
N VAL A 98 4.44 2.18 8.54
CA VAL A 98 4.38 0.73 8.78
C VAL A 98 3.27 0.19 7.87
N CYS A 99 3.61 -0.82 7.10
CA CYS A 99 2.69 -1.43 6.14
C CYS A 99 2.58 -2.94 6.35
N LEU A 100 1.45 -3.49 5.92
CA LEU A 100 1.28 -4.92 5.69
C LEU A 100 1.17 -5.14 4.19
N GLU A 101 1.78 -6.19 3.69
CA GLU A 101 1.78 -6.50 2.26
C GLU A 101 1.52 -7.98 2.05
N GLY A 102 0.73 -8.30 1.02
CA GLY A 102 0.52 -9.64 0.55
C GLY A 102 0.55 -9.69 -0.97
N HIS A 103 0.90 -10.83 -1.53
CA HIS A 103 1.01 -11.02 -2.97
C HIS A 103 -0.02 -12.04 -3.47
N CYS A 104 -0.49 -11.85 -4.69
CA CYS A 104 -1.43 -12.78 -5.30
C CYS A 104 -1.30 -12.89 -6.82
#